data_cbe6390d358e2435df9ad488cbc79835
#
_entry.id   cbe6390d358e2435df9ad488cbc79835
#
_cell.length_a   1.000
_cell.length_b   1.000
_cell.length_c   1.000
_cell.angle_alpha   90.00
_cell.angle_beta   90.00
_cell.angle_gamma   90.00
#
_symmetry.space_group_name_H-M   'P 1'
#
loop_
_entity.id
_entity.type
_entity.pdbx_description
1 polymer ?
#
loop_
_entity_poly.entity_id
_entity_poly.type
_entity_poly.pdbx_seq_one_letter_code
_entity_poly.pdbx_strand_id
1 'polypeptide(L)'
;MTKKRTRVQPKQDAFTLLVQSQLGLECVREFRFHPERKWRFDYAVPERKVALEVEGGVWTGGRHTSSKGFLNDMEKYNTATVMGWKVVRTTPKDLYTAATLTLMRDACLGSKE
;
A
#
# COMPACT_ATOMS: atom_id res chain seq x y z
N MET A 1 -16.04 -3.46 27.74
CA MET A 1 -15.55 -3.55 27.36
C MET A 1 -15.09 -3.60 26.57
N THR A 2 -14.93 -3.63 26.34
CA THR A 2 -14.36 -3.74 25.63
C THR A 2 -13.76 -4.11 24.98
N LYS A 3 -13.60 -4.21 24.97
CA LYS A 3 -12.90 -4.57 24.45
C LYS A 3 -12.59 -4.89 23.51
N LYS A 4 -12.71 -4.87 23.04
CA LYS A 4 -12.32 -5.17 22.17
C LYS A 4 -11.76 -4.72 21.42
N ARG A 5 -11.59 -4.29 21.36
CA ARG A 5 -10.89 -3.83 20.79
C ARG A 5 -9.96 -3.84 20.48
N THR A 6 -9.76 -3.92 20.72
CA THR A 6 -8.76 -3.94 20.67
C THR A 6 -8.11 -4.50 20.07
N ARG A 7 -8.04 -4.92 19.92
CA ARG A 7 -7.38 -5.50 19.40
C ARG A 7 -7.39 -5.33 18.27
N VAL A 8 -7.73 -5.00 17.83
CA VAL A 8 -7.70 -4.83 16.88
C VAL A 8 -6.79 -4.84 16.03
N GLN A 9 -6.68 -4.78 15.31
CA GLN A 9 -5.84 -4.95 14.67
C GLN A 9 -5.09 -4.15 14.11
N PRO A 10 -4.37 -4.49 13.98
CA PRO A 10 -3.38 -3.51 13.94
C PRO A 10 -3.04 -3.13 12.56
N LYS A 11 -2.94 -1.87 12.37
CA LYS A 11 -2.54 -1.31 11.11
C LYS A 11 -1.04 -1.04 11.10
N GLN A 12 -0.32 -1.56 12.08
CA GLN A 12 1.10 -1.33 12.23
C GLN A 12 1.86 -2.63 12.12
N ASP A 13 3.03 -2.58 11.49
CA ASP A 13 3.97 -3.69 11.47
C ASP A 13 5.38 -3.09 11.35
N ALA A 14 6.38 -3.95 11.17
CA ALA A 14 7.75 -3.45 11.11
C ALA A 14 7.94 -2.45 9.99
N PHE A 15 7.32 -2.68 8.84
CA PHE A 15 7.50 -1.76 7.72
C PHE A 15 6.85 -0.42 8.00
N THR A 16 5.62 -0.40 8.55
CA THR A 16 4.97 0.88 8.83
C THR A 16 5.77 1.69 9.83
N LEU A 17 6.33 1.02 10.83
CA LEU A 17 7.13 1.72 11.82
C LEU A 17 8.40 2.28 11.21
N LEU A 18 9.01 1.52 10.29
CA LEU A 18 10.20 1.99 9.62
C LEU A 18 9.90 3.24 8.79
N VAL A 19 8.82 3.23 8.03
CA VAL A 19 8.46 4.38 7.22
C VAL A 19 8.19 5.60 8.11
N GLN A 20 7.46 5.39 9.19
CA GLN A 20 7.18 6.49 10.11
C GLN A 20 8.45 7.06 10.70
N SER A 21 9.39 6.18 11.05
CA SER A 21 10.65 6.61 11.61
C SER A 21 11.47 7.42 10.60
N GLN A 22 11.47 6.99 9.35
CA GLN A 22 12.32 7.62 8.34
C GLN A 22 11.69 8.85 7.71
N LEU A 23 10.37 8.88 7.57
CA LEU A 23 9.71 9.97 6.88
C LEU A 23 8.93 10.90 7.79
N GLY A 24 8.67 10.49 9.01
CA GLY A 24 7.89 11.31 9.91
C GLY A 24 6.42 11.38 9.53
N LEU A 25 5.95 10.44 8.74
CA LEU A 25 4.56 10.41 8.30
C LEU A 25 3.91 9.11 8.72
N GLU A 26 2.65 9.16 9.04
CA GLU A 26 1.93 7.97 9.43
C GLU A 26 1.81 7.01 8.26
N CYS A 27 2.16 5.76 8.48
CA CYS A 27 2.02 4.71 7.49
C CYS A 27 1.22 3.59 8.12
N VAL A 28 0.25 3.08 7.39
CA VAL A 28 -0.60 2.00 7.90
C VAL A 28 -0.67 0.89 6.87
N ARG A 29 -0.95 -0.32 7.35
CA ARG A 29 -1.07 -1.47 6.46
C ARG A 29 -2.53 -1.79 6.21
N GLU A 30 -2.80 -2.48 5.13
CA GLU A 30 -4.16 -2.94 4.81
C GLU A 30 -5.14 -1.78 4.81
N PHE A 31 -4.81 -0.74 4.10
CA PHE A 31 -5.59 0.49 4.12
C PHE A 31 -6.73 0.45 3.10
N ARG A 32 -7.94 0.59 3.57
CA ARG A 32 -9.11 0.64 2.71
C ARG A 32 -9.33 2.06 2.25
N PHE A 33 -9.19 2.31 0.96
CA PHE A 33 -9.19 3.68 0.46
C PHE A 33 -10.51 4.13 -0.13
N HIS A 34 -11.43 3.21 -0.35
CA HIS A 34 -12.69 3.55 -1.01
C HIS A 34 -13.82 3.51 -0.01
N PRO A 35 -14.74 4.46 -0.05
CA PRO A 35 -15.82 4.50 0.94
C PRO A 35 -16.79 3.35 0.82
N GLU A 36 -16.93 2.75 -0.37
CA GLU A 36 -17.91 1.68 -0.56
C GLU A 36 -17.32 0.36 -0.94
N ARG A 37 -16.26 0.35 -1.74
CA ARG A 37 -15.62 -0.87 -2.16
C ARG A 37 -14.66 -1.32 -1.07
N LYS A 38 -14.41 -2.62 -1.02
CA LYS A 38 -13.54 -3.17 0.02
C LYS A 38 -12.09 -3.25 -0.39
N TRP A 39 -11.73 -2.58 -1.44
CA TRP A 39 -10.35 -2.57 -1.91
C TRP A 39 -9.41 -2.01 -0.86
N ARG A 40 -8.25 -2.60 -0.75
CA ARG A 40 -7.22 -2.16 0.18
C ARG A 40 -5.90 -2.06 -0.53
N PHE A 41 -5.06 -1.18 0.00
CA PHE A 41 -3.65 -1.16 -0.38
C PHE A 41 -2.87 -1.91 0.70
N ASP A 42 -1.79 -2.58 0.30
CA ASP A 42 -0.97 -3.27 1.29
C ASP A 42 -0.43 -2.29 2.33
N TYR A 43 0.04 -1.13 1.89
CA TYR A 43 0.49 -0.06 2.76
C TYR A 43 0.06 1.28 2.19
N ALA A 44 -0.12 2.26 3.06
CA ALA A 44 -0.49 3.59 2.62
C ALA A 44 0.01 4.64 3.58
N VAL A 45 0.31 5.80 2.99
CA VAL A 45 0.54 7.02 3.75
C VAL A 45 -0.61 7.94 3.37
N PRO A 46 -1.73 7.86 4.11
CA PRO A 46 -2.96 8.54 3.67
C PRO A 46 -2.82 10.05 3.57
N GLU A 47 -2.02 10.62 4.42
CA GLU A 47 -1.81 12.06 4.43
C GLU A 47 -1.26 12.56 3.11
N ARG A 48 -0.55 11.72 2.39
CA ARG A 48 0.05 12.09 1.11
C ARG A 48 -0.61 11.36 -0.05
N LYS A 49 -1.60 10.55 0.23
CA LYS A 49 -2.26 9.73 -0.79
C LYS A 49 -1.27 8.89 -1.58
N VAL A 50 -0.35 8.27 -0.87
CA VAL A 50 0.62 7.35 -1.45
C VAL A 50 0.31 5.96 -0.97
N ALA A 51 0.33 5.01 -1.87
CA ALA A 51 0.11 3.61 -1.55
C ALA A 51 1.26 2.77 -2.05
N LEU A 52 1.53 1.69 -1.35
CA LEU A 52 2.55 0.74 -1.76
C LEU A 52 1.91 -0.64 -1.84
N GLU A 53 2.09 -1.29 -2.98
CA GLU A 53 1.63 -2.65 -3.16
C GLU A 53 2.83 -3.58 -3.19
N VAL A 54 2.74 -4.68 -2.48
CA VAL A 54 3.82 -5.65 -2.43
C VAL A 54 3.42 -6.80 -3.35
N GLU A 55 4.09 -6.88 -4.48
CA GLU A 55 3.71 -7.82 -5.55
C GLU A 55 4.38 -9.14 -5.31
N GLY A 56 3.70 -10.03 -4.62
CA GLY A 56 4.30 -11.30 -4.25
C GLY A 56 3.93 -12.46 -5.14
N GLY A 57 2.95 -12.31 -5.98
CA GLY A 57 2.47 -13.43 -6.75
C GLY A 57 2.99 -13.53 -8.16
N VAL A 58 3.92 -12.68 -8.53
CA VAL A 58 4.33 -12.61 -9.93
C VAL A 58 4.97 -13.88 -10.43
N TRP A 59 5.51 -14.67 -9.52
CA TRP A 59 6.22 -15.88 -9.94
C TRP A 59 5.35 -17.08 -10.03
N THR A 60 4.10 -16.99 -9.78
CA THR A 60 3.27 -18.15 -9.63
C THR A 60 2.63 -18.58 -10.92
N GLY A 61 3.26 -18.28 -12.02
CA GLY A 61 2.85 -18.84 -13.28
C GLY A 61 1.53 -18.34 -13.82
N GLY A 62 1.07 -17.24 -13.36
CA GLY A 62 -0.08 -16.62 -13.96
C GLY A 62 -1.40 -17.27 -13.63
N ARG A 63 -1.41 -18.17 -12.69
CA ARG A 63 -2.63 -18.84 -12.39
C ARG A 63 -3.68 -17.89 -11.90
N HIS A 64 -3.30 -16.73 -11.44
CA HIS A 64 -4.27 -15.81 -10.95
C HIS A 64 -4.71 -14.84 -12.00
N THR A 65 -4.53 -15.18 -13.22
CA THR A 65 -4.88 -14.27 -14.28
C THR A 65 -6.25 -14.51 -14.84
N SER A 66 -7.21 -14.92 -14.02
CA SER A 66 -8.56 -15.04 -14.50
C SER A 66 -9.02 -13.67 -14.99
N SER A 67 -9.84 -13.63 -16.02
CA SER A 67 -10.26 -12.35 -16.54
C SER A 67 -11.03 -11.55 -15.50
N LYS A 68 -11.76 -12.21 -14.63
CA LYS A 68 -12.48 -11.50 -13.60
C LYS A 68 -11.53 -10.80 -12.63
N GLY A 69 -10.48 -11.50 -12.20
CA GLY A 69 -9.52 -10.88 -11.30
C GLY A 69 -8.78 -9.74 -11.95
N PHE A 70 -8.44 -9.92 -13.20
CA PHE A 70 -7.72 -8.90 -13.95
C PHE A 70 -8.57 -7.63 -14.09
N LEU A 71 -9.85 -7.78 -14.43
CA LEU A 71 -10.72 -6.64 -14.58
C LEU A 71 -10.97 -5.94 -13.26
N ASN A 72 -11.08 -6.71 -12.19
CA ASN A 72 -11.26 -6.12 -10.88
C ASN A 72 -10.05 -5.28 -10.48
N ASP A 73 -8.85 -5.76 -10.79
CA ASP A 73 -7.64 -4.99 -10.51
C ASP A 73 -7.60 -3.71 -11.31
N MET A 74 -7.97 -3.78 -12.58
CA MET A 74 -8.00 -2.58 -13.39
C MET A 74 -8.94 -1.56 -12.79
N GLU A 75 -10.10 -1.99 -12.37
CA GLU A 75 -11.08 -1.07 -11.79
C GLU A 75 -10.53 -0.44 -10.52
N LYS A 76 -9.91 -1.26 -9.67
CA LYS A 76 -9.34 -0.77 -8.42
C LYS A 76 -8.30 0.33 -8.66
N TYR A 77 -7.37 0.06 -9.57
CA TYR A 77 -6.27 1.00 -9.76
C TYR A 77 -6.68 2.22 -10.57
N ASN A 78 -7.60 2.06 -11.49
CA ASN A 78 -8.13 3.22 -12.19
C ASN A 78 -8.87 4.14 -11.22
N THR A 79 -9.66 3.55 -10.33
CA THR A 79 -10.38 4.33 -9.33
C THR A 79 -9.41 5.02 -8.39
N ALA A 80 -8.37 4.32 -7.96
CA ALA A 80 -7.39 4.93 -7.08
C ALA A 80 -6.73 6.14 -7.76
N THR A 81 -6.41 6.00 -9.03
CA THR A 81 -5.79 7.10 -9.76
C THR A 81 -6.72 8.31 -9.85
N VAL A 82 -7.99 8.06 -10.14
CA VAL A 82 -8.97 9.14 -10.23
C VAL A 82 -9.10 9.83 -8.87
N MET A 83 -8.97 9.09 -7.78
CA MET A 83 -9.07 9.65 -6.44
C MET A 83 -7.79 10.35 -5.99
N GLY A 84 -6.78 10.36 -6.82
CA GLY A 84 -5.55 11.09 -6.51
C GLY A 84 -4.45 10.30 -5.86
N TRP A 85 -4.57 8.98 -5.84
CA TRP A 85 -3.57 8.14 -5.22
C TRP A 85 -2.39 7.88 -6.14
N LYS A 86 -1.19 7.94 -5.57
CA LYS A 86 0.01 7.49 -6.24
C LYS A 86 0.28 6.09 -5.73
N VAL A 87 0.28 5.12 -6.62
CA VAL A 87 0.47 3.73 -6.23
C VAL A 87 1.84 3.30 -6.72
N VAL A 88 2.71 2.95 -5.79
CA VAL A 88 4.03 2.44 -6.13
C VAL A 88 4.10 0.98 -5.72
N ARG A 89 5.06 0.25 -6.25
CA ARG A 89 5.10 -1.19 -6.08
C ARG A 89 6.49 -1.66 -5.70
N THR A 90 6.53 -2.74 -4.95
CA THR A 90 7.77 -3.40 -4.60
C THR A 90 7.48 -4.90 -4.52
N THR A 91 8.47 -5.68 -4.17
CA THR A 91 8.30 -7.12 -3.97
C THR A 91 8.63 -7.44 -2.53
N PRO A 92 8.23 -8.62 -2.04
CA PRO A 92 8.58 -8.98 -0.67
C PRO A 92 10.08 -8.96 -0.43
N LYS A 93 10.84 -9.37 -1.43
CA LYS A 93 12.29 -9.38 -1.30
C LYS A 93 12.86 -7.99 -1.12
N ASP A 94 12.28 -7.01 -1.77
CA ASP A 94 12.83 -5.66 -1.76
C ASP A 94 12.16 -4.71 -0.78
N LEU A 95 11.18 -5.20 -0.03
CA LEU A 95 10.37 -4.33 0.82
C LEU A 95 11.21 -3.50 1.79
N TYR A 96 12.23 -4.08 2.39
CA TYR A 96 13.02 -3.40 3.40
C TYR A 96 14.30 -2.79 2.85
N THR A 97 14.42 -2.67 1.54
CA THR A 97 15.64 -2.12 0.97
C THR A 97 15.60 -0.60 0.95
N ALA A 98 16.79 -0.02 0.83
CA ALA A 98 16.90 1.42 0.70
C ALA A 98 16.16 1.93 -0.53
N ALA A 99 16.12 1.13 -1.60
CA ALA A 99 15.42 1.54 -2.82
C ALA A 99 13.93 1.73 -2.56
N THR A 100 13.32 0.83 -1.79
CA THR A 100 11.89 0.97 -1.50
C THR A 100 11.63 2.18 -0.61
N LEU A 101 12.50 2.42 0.38
CA LEU A 101 12.34 3.59 1.23
C LEU A 101 12.50 4.88 0.44
N THR A 102 13.46 4.92 -0.48
CA THR A 102 13.62 6.09 -1.32
C THR A 102 12.41 6.31 -2.20
N LEU A 103 11.87 5.22 -2.76
CA LEU A 103 10.68 5.31 -3.57
C LEU A 103 9.51 5.90 -2.77
N MET A 104 9.32 5.42 -1.54
CA MET A 104 8.27 5.94 -0.69
C MET A 104 8.50 7.42 -0.36
N ARG A 105 9.74 7.77 -0.08
CA ARG A 105 10.04 9.15 0.23
C ARG A 105 9.76 10.06 -0.95
N ASP A 106 10.19 9.65 -2.13
CA ASP A 106 9.96 10.47 -3.33
C ASP A 106 8.48 10.59 -3.63
N ALA A 107 7.73 9.52 -3.45
CA ALA A 107 6.30 9.58 -3.70
C ALA A 107 5.59 10.49 -2.70
N CYS A 108 6.02 10.45 -1.44
CA CYS A 108 5.37 11.24 -0.39
C CYS A 108 5.79 12.70 -0.39
N LEU A 109 7.07 12.96 -0.64
CA LEU A 109 7.63 14.30 -0.46
C LEU A 109 7.99 14.97 -1.78
N GLY A 110 7.93 14.24 -2.86
CA GLY A 110 8.30 14.76 -4.16
C GLY A 110 9.78 14.55 -4.42
N SER A 111 10.12 14.34 -5.69
CA SER A 111 11.52 14.21 -6.06
C SER A 111 12.19 15.54 -6.00
N LYS A 112 13.47 15.51 -5.61
CA LYS A 112 14.23 16.72 -5.71
C LYS A 112 14.65 16.90 -7.12
N GLU A 113 14.57 18.02 -7.63
CA GLU A 113 14.98 18.23 -8.99
C GLU A 113 16.40 18.66 -9.09
#